data_b33af83ef2106047df123a50d650a05a
#
_entry.id   b33af83ef2106047df123a50d650a05a
#
_cell.length_a   1.000
_cell.length_b   1.000
_cell.length_c   1.000
_cell.angle_alpha   90.00
_cell.angle_beta   90.00
_cell.angle_gamma   90.00
#
_symmetry.space_group_name_H-M   'P 1'
#
loop_
_entity.id
_entity.type
_entity.pdbx_description
1 polymer ?
#
loop_
_entity_poly.entity_id
_entity_poly.type
_entity_poly.pdbx_seq_one_letter_code
_entity_poly.pdbx_strand_id
1 'polypeptide(L)'
;ASVPRDQGGWGQMDKRFHSDETSSDALVSTGRLPPDPQIDALLTEAHARYRDLDDGVVADYIPALASVRPKLFAICMAGVDGSIHGIGDVEHQFSIQSISKPFVFALVCQALGAGEARRRIGVNSTGLPFNSVMAIELNQDRTMNPMVNAGAIATTSLAPGGSAEA
;
A
#
# COMPACT_ATOMS: atom_id res chain seq x y z
N ALA A 1 -41.17 -16.43 -9.00
CA ALA A 1 -39.96 -17.17 -8.71
C ALA A 1 -38.95 -16.19 -8.10
N SER A 2 -38.81 -16.24 -6.79
CA SER A 2 -37.90 -15.40 -6.02
C SER A 2 -36.50 -16.00 -6.02
N VAL A 3 -35.51 -15.20 -6.46
CA VAL A 3 -34.09 -15.54 -6.41
C VAL A 3 -33.61 -15.37 -4.94
N PRO A 4 -32.94 -16.35 -4.34
CA PRO A 4 -32.38 -16.21 -3.00
C PRO A 4 -31.19 -15.23 -3.05
N ARG A 5 -31.18 -14.23 -2.15
CA ARG A 5 -30.00 -13.40 -1.88
C ARG A 5 -29.00 -14.26 -1.13
N ASP A 6 -27.91 -14.59 -1.79
CA ASP A 6 -26.74 -15.18 -1.15
C ASP A 6 -26.14 -14.12 -0.21
N GLN A 7 -26.27 -14.38 1.09
CA GLN A 7 -25.59 -13.61 2.11
C GLN A 7 -24.15 -14.10 2.19
N GLY A 8 -23.30 -13.60 1.30
CA GLY A 8 -21.86 -13.81 1.32
C GLY A 8 -21.29 -13.40 2.67
N GLY A 9 -20.82 -14.40 3.40
CA GLY A 9 -20.30 -14.31 4.74
C GLY A 9 -19.05 -13.46 4.89
N TRP A 10 -19.22 -12.25 5.35
CA TRP A 10 -18.18 -11.44 6.03
C TRP A 10 -18.20 -11.70 7.55
N GLY A 11 -18.53 -12.88 7.94
CA GLY A 11 -18.75 -13.24 9.33
C GLY A 11 -17.87 -14.36 9.82
N GLN A 12 -16.56 -14.19 9.85
CA GLN A 12 -15.66 -14.78 10.83
C GLN A 12 -14.27 -14.17 10.68
N MET A 13 -14.16 -12.91 10.99
CA MET A 13 -12.87 -12.35 11.37
C MET A 13 -12.48 -13.08 12.67
N ASP A 14 -11.44 -13.89 12.57
CA ASP A 14 -10.92 -14.78 13.58
C ASP A 14 -10.82 -14.10 14.94
N LYS A 15 -11.55 -14.65 15.92
CA LYS A 15 -11.55 -14.20 17.33
C LYS A 15 -10.18 -14.32 18.04
N ARG A 16 -9.12 -14.67 17.32
CA ARG A 16 -7.75 -14.73 17.83
C ARG A 16 -7.08 -13.37 18.03
N PHE A 17 -7.74 -12.26 17.63
CA PHE A 17 -7.29 -10.90 17.93
C PHE A 17 -7.79 -10.34 19.27
N HIS A 18 -8.52 -11.11 20.05
CA HIS A 18 -8.98 -10.72 21.37
C HIS A 18 -8.43 -11.66 22.43
N SER A 19 -7.15 -11.51 22.74
CA SER A 19 -6.58 -11.93 24.01
C SER A 19 -5.28 -11.17 24.22
N ASP A 20 -5.37 -10.11 24.90
CA ASP A 20 -4.66 -9.71 26.09
C ASP A 20 -4.99 -8.25 26.36
N GLU A 21 -5.87 -8.03 27.33
CA GLU A 21 -6.02 -6.76 28.03
C GLU A 21 -4.71 -6.42 28.76
N THR A 22 -3.67 -6.07 28.02
CA THR A 22 -2.47 -5.47 28.57
C THR A 22 -2.27 -4.11 27.95
N SER A 23 -2.75 -3.13 28.71
CA SER A 23 -2.53 -1.68 28.59
C SER A 23 -2.98 -1.03 27.27
N SER A 24 -4.12 -0.34 27.31
CA SER A 24 -4.58 0.60 26.29
C SER A 24 -3.55 1.68 25.93
N ASP A 25 -2.53 1.86 26.74
CA ASP A 25 -1.43 2.80 26.51
C ASP A 25 -0.49 2.36 25.37
N ALA A 26 -0.47 1.07 25.03
CA ALA A 26 0.36 0.55 23.93
C ALA A 26 -0.17 0.90 22.53
N LEU A 27 -1.43 1.35 22.41
CA LEU A 27 -2.08 1.65 21.13
C LEU A 27 -2.05 3.13 20.74
N VAL A 28 -1.59 4.00 21.62
CA VAL A 28 -1.47 5.44 21.33
C VAL A 28 -0.11 5.71 20.72
N SER A 29 -0.08 6.08 19.43
CA SER A 29 1.16 6.53 18.79
C SER A 29 1.67 7.80 19.44
N THR A 30 2.81 7.72 20.12
CA THR A 30 3.50 8.87 20.74
C THR A 30 4.44 9.59 19.77
N GLY A 31 4.58 9.09 18.54
CA GLY A 31 5.61 9.54 17.58
C GLY A 31 7.01 9.06 17.94
N ARG A 32 7.17 8.26 18.99
CA ARG A 32 8.45 7.63 19.37
C ARG A 32 8.41 6.16 19.04
N LEU A 33 9.44 5.69 18.35
CA LEU A 33 9.63 4.25 18.13
C LEU A 33 10.02 3.58 19.46
N PRO A 34 9.63 2.31 19.66
CA PRO A 34 10.19 1.49 20.72
C PRO A 34 11.72 1.38 20.59
N PRO A 35 12.45 0.96 21.63
CA PRO A 35 13.87 0.64 21.51
C PRO A 35 14.12 -0.45 20.47
N ASP A 36 15.26 -0.37 19.74
CA ASP A 36 15.63 -1.29 18.66
C ASP A 36 15.44 -2.77 19.00
N PRO A 37 15.84 -3.28 20.18
CA PRO A 37 15.61 -4.70 20.51
C PRO A 37 14.13 -5.10 20.56
N GLN A 38 13.26 -4.17 20.92
CA GLN A 38 11.80 -4.42 20.93
C GLN A 38 11.24 -4.43 19.51
N ILE A 39 11.73 -3.55 18.64
CA ILE A 39 11.36 -3.53 17.22
C ILE A 39 11.77 -4.85 16.58
N ASP A 40 13.02 -5.29 16.76
CA ASP A 40 13.53 -6.54 16.21
C ASP A 40 12.76 -7.76 16.72
N ALA A 41 12.38 -7.77 17.98
CA ALA A 41 11.55 -8.84 18.56
C ALA A 41 10.16 -8.88 17.91
N LEU A 42 9.50 -7.72 17.71
CA LEU A 42 8.20 -7.63 17.06
C LEU A 42 8.26 -8.06 15.59
N LEU A 43 9.29 -7.66 14.85
CA LEU A 43 9.48 -8.09 13.47
C LEU A 43 9.74 -9.60 13.39
N THR A 44 10.52 -10.15 14.31
CA THR A 44 10.79 -11.59 14.41
C THR A 44 9.52 -12.37 14.65
N GLU A 45 8.69 -11.94 15.60
CA GLU A 45 7.40 -12.56 15.89
C GLU A 45 6.46 -12.48 14.68
N ALA A 46 6.32 -11.29 14.07
CA ALA A 46 5.48 -11.11 12.90
C ALA A 46 5.93 -11.98 11.73
N HIS A 47 7.24 -12.03 11.44
CA HIS A 47 7.77 -12.86 10.38
C HIS A 47 7.52 -14.35 10.65
N ALA A 48 7.81 -14.84 11.86
CA ALA A 48 7.56 -16.23 12.22
C ALA A 48 6.08 -16.62 12.11
N ARG A 49 5.18 -15.68 12.42
CA ARG A 49 3.73 -15.89 12.37
C ARG A 49 3.18 -16.01 10.96
N TYR A 50 3.73 -15.26 10.01
CA TYR A 50 3.13 -15.10 8.68
C TYR A 50 3.93 -15.73 7.53
N ARG A 51 5.19 -16.13 7.72
CA ARG A 51 6.05 -16.65 6.66
C ARG A 51 5.53 -17.91 5.96
N ASP A 52 4.73 -18.69 6.65
CA ASP A 52 4.21 -19.97 6.14
C ASP A 52 2.79 -19.85 5.56
N LEU A 53 2.22 -18.63 5.52
CA LEU A 53 0.95 -18.39 4.83
C LEU A 53 1.12 -18.59 3.33
N ASP A 54 0.21 -19.35 2.73
CA ASP A 54 0.21 -19.69 1.31
C ASP A 54 -1.18 -19.61 0.65
N ASP A 55 -2.11 -18.89 1.28
CA ASP A 55 -3.46 -18.69 0.76
C ASP A 55 -3.52 -17.85 -0.52
N GLY A 56 -2.43 -17.13 -0.84
CA GLY A 56 -2.31 -16.28 -2.03
C GLY A 56 -1.68 -16.98 -3.23
N VAL A 57 -1.77 -16.31 -4.37
CA VAL A 57 -1.07 -16.69 -5.61
C VAL A 57 -0.21 -15.53 -6.08
N VAL A 58 0.86 -15.83 -6.81
CA VAL A 58 1.67 -14.78 -7.44
C VAL A 58 0.84 -13.99 -8.45
N ALA A 59 1.22 -12.72 -8.71
CA ALA A 59 0.52 -11.84 -9.64
C ALA A 59 0.82 -12.27 -11.10
N ASP A 60 0.23 -13.36 -11.55
CA ASP A 60 0.48 -14.02 -12.85
C ASP A 60 -0.01 -13.22 -14.06
N TYR A 61 -0.88 -12.23 -13.85
CA TYR A 61 -1.32 -11.29 -14.88
C TYR A 61 -0.20 -10.33 -15.35
N ILE A 62 0.94 -10.29 -14.64
CA ILE A 62 2.16 -9.61 -15.06
C ILE A 62 3.23 -10.68 -15.33
N PRO A 63 3.64 -10.90 -16.60
CA PRO A 63 4.54 -12.01 -16.96
C PRO A 63 5.84 -12.06 -16.14
N ALA A 64 6.43 -10.90 -15.83
CA ALA A 64 7.64 -10.81 -15.01
C ALA A 64 7.42 -11.29 -13.56
N LEU A 65 6.20 -11.18 -13.04
CA LEU A 65 5.86 -11.59 -11.68
C LEU A 65 5.40 -13.05 -11.61
N ALA A 66 4.91 -13.61 -12.70
CA ALA A 66 4.46 -15.01 -12.77
C ALA A 66 5.57 -16.02 -12.41
N SER A 67 6.82 -15.63 -12.62
CA SER A 67 8.00 -16.48 -12.33
C SER A 67 8.62 -16.25 -10.94
N VAL A 68 8.05 -15.33 -10.14
CA VAL A 68 8.56 -15.04 -8.80
C VAL A 68 8.29 -16.21 -7.86
N ARG A 69 9.27 -16.53 -7.00
CA ARG A 69 9.12 -17.58 -5.98
C ARG A 69 8.05 -17.19 -4.96
N PRO A 70 6.97 -17.99 -4.78
CA PRO A 70 5.84 -17.62 -3.93
C PRO A 70 6.18 -17.59 -2.42
N LYS A 71 7.27 -18.20 -2.01
CA LYS A 71 7.71 -18.29 -0.61
C LYS A 71 8.64 -17.15 -0.17
N LEU A 72 8.91 -16.19 -1.05
CA LEU A 72 9.67 -14.99 -0.67
C LEU A 72 8.85 -14.17 0.31
N PHE A 73 9.43 -13.91 1.48
CA PHE A 73 8.79 -13.11 2.50
C PHE A 73 9.81 -12.32 3.31
N ALA A 74 9.60 -11.03 3.40
CA ALA A 74 10.42 -10.12 4.18
C ALA A 74 9.56 -9.04 4.85
N ILE A 75 10.03 -8.55 5.97
CA ILE A 75 9.50 -7.35 6.62
C ILE A 75 10.67 -6.40 6.84
N CYS A 76 10.53 -5.16 6.40
CA CYS A 76 11.53 -4.13 6.64
C CYS A 76 10.83 -2.87 7.19
N MET A 77 11.44 -2.24 8.19
CA MET A 77 10.99 -0.99 8.76
C MET A 77 12.14 0.01 8.73
N ALA A 78 11.87 1.22 8.24
CA ALA A 78 12.81 2.33 8.26
C ALA A 78 12.29 3.42 9.18
N GLY A 79 13.09 3.82 10.15
CA GLY A 79 12.81 4.94 11.04
C GLY A 79 13.12 6.28 10.38
N VAL A 80 12.49 7.35 10.83
CA VAL A 80 12.79 8.73 10.38
C VAL A 80 14.18 9.22 10.84
N ASP A 81 14.77 8.54 11.80
CA ASP A 81 16.14 8.75 12.30
C ASP A 81 17.20 8.03 11.45
N GLY A 82 16.76 7.28 10.44
CA GLY A 82 17.63 6.50 9.54
C GLY A 82 17.90 5.07 10.01
N SER A 83 17.34 4.64 11.15
CA SER A 83 17.40 3.22 11.58
C SER A 83 16.71 2.32 10.57
N ILE A 84 17.24 1.13 10.34
CA ILE A 84 16.68 0.12 9.44
C ILE A 84 16.65 -1.22 10.18
N HIS A 85 15.46 -1.80 10.24
CA HIS A 85 15.21 -3.10 10.83
C HIS A 85 14.62 -4.01 9.77
N GLY A 86 15.16 -5.22 9.60
CA GLY A 86 14.72 -6.12 8.55
C GLY A 86 14.85 -7.58 8.93
N ILE A 87 13.93 -8.41 8.43
CA ILE A 87 13.94 -9.86 8.63
C ILE A 87 13.41 -10.59 7.40
N GLY A 88 13.91 -11.78 7.14
CA GLY A 88 13.56 -12.60 5.98
C GLY A 88 14.35 -12.21 4.72
N ASP A 89 13.72 -12.29 3.56
CA ASP A 89 14.38 -12.11 2.25
C ASP A 89 14.60 -10.62 1.90
N VAL A 90 15.13 -9.81 2.83
CA VAL A 90 15.25 -8.33 2.69
C VAL A 90 16.19 -7.90 1.55
N GLU A 91 17.14 -8.74 1.16
CA GLU A 91 18.06 -8.45 0.05
C GLU A 91 17.47 -8.80 -1.33
N HIS A 92 16.29 -9.44 -1.35
CA HIS A 92 15.65 -9.80 -2.61
C HIS A 92 15.05 -8.57 -3.29
N GLN A 93 15.50 -8.28 -4.52
CA GLN A 93 14.99 -7.17 -5.31
C GLN A 93 13.58 -7.47 -5.85
N PHE A 94 12.70 -6.50 -5.80
CA PHE A 94 11.35 -6.57 -6.34
C PHE A 94 10.98 -5.27 -7.07
N SER A 95 9.98 -5.33 -7.95
CA SER A 95 9.50 -4.14 -8.64
C SER A 95 8.69 -3.24 -7.71
N ILE A 96 8.95 -1.94 -7.71
CA ILE A 96 8.31 -0.96 -6.82
C ILE A 96 6.79 -0.84 -7.04
N GLN A 97 6.31 -1.04 -8.27
CA GLN A 97 4.89 -0.97 -8.65
C GLN A 97 4.14 0.23 -8.04
N SER A 98 2.98 0.00 -7.41
CA SER A 98 2.15 1.07 -6.85
C SER A 98 2.76 1.80 -5.66
N ILE A 99 3.83 1.30 -5.07
CA ILE A 99 4.59 2.04 -4.05
C ILE A 99 5.21 3.32 -4.65
N SER A 100 5.41 3.38 -5.97
CA SER A 100 5.90 4.58 -6.67
C SER A 100 4.93 5.77 -6.60
N LYS A 101 3.62 5.53 -6.47
CA LYS A 101 2.58 6.57 -6.57
C LYS A 101 2.77 7.74 -5.59
N PRO A 102 2.99 7.54 -4.29
CA PRO A 102 3.22 8.65 -3.36
C PRO A 102 4.49 9.44 -3.67
N PHE A 103 5.55 8.79 -4.15
CA PHE A 103 6.79 9.48 -4.51
C PHE A 103 6.60 10.36 -5.75
N VAL A 104 5.96 9.86 -6.80
CA VAL A 104 5.65 10.64 -8.00
C VAL A 104 4.71 11.80 -7.66
N PHE A 105 3.71 11.58 -6.81
CA PHE A 105 2.83 12.65 -6.35
C PHE A 105 3.58 13.73 -5.55
N ALA A 106 4.51 13.35 -4.70
CA ALA A 106 5.35 14.29 -3.97
C ALA A 106 6.21 15.15 -4.91
N LEU A 107 6.82 14.56 -5.94
CA LEU A 107 7.57 15.29 -6.97
C LEU A 107 6.69 16.29 -7.73
N VAL A 108 5.48 15.90 -8.10
CA VAL A 108 4.51 16.79 -8.74
C VAL A 108 4.10 17.94 -7.82
N CYS A 109 3.84 17.65 -6.54
CA CYS A 109 3.55 18.70 -5.56
C CYS A 109 4.73 19.66 -5.37
N GLN A 110 5.95 19.17 -5.40
CA GLN A 110 7.15 20.00 -5.33
C GLN A 110 7.30 20.91 -6.57
N ALA A 111 6.99 20.39 -7.75
CA ALA A 111 7.12 21.12 -9.02
C ALA A 111 6.00 22.15 -9.25
N LEU A 112 4.76 21.79 -8.98
CA LEU A 112 3.57 22.60 -9.31
C LEU A 112 2.95 23.29 -8.09
N GLY A 113 3.29 22.87 -6.89
CA GLY A 113 2.61 23.23 -5.64
C GLY A 113 1.40 22.34 -5.37
N ALA A 114 1.14 22.06 -4.08
CA ALA A 114 0.07 21.16 -3.64
C ALA A 114 -1.33 21.62 -4.08
N GLY A 115 -1.58 22.94 -4.14
CA GLY A 115 -2.86 23.50 -4.59
C GLY A 115 -3.16 23.19 -6.06
N GLU A 116 -2.17 23.31 -6.95
CA GLU A 116 -2.29 22.98 -8.37
C GLU A 116 -2.45 21.48 -8.59
N ALA A 117 -1.64 20.68 -7.94
CA ALA A 117 -1.75 19.21 -7.98
C ALA A 117 -3.16 18.75 -7.56
N ARG A 118 -3.70 19.30 -6.46
CA ARG A 118 -5.06 19.02 -6.02
C ARG A 118 -6.11 19.41 -7.04
N ARG A 119 -5.96 20.55 -7.72
CA ARG A 119 -6.95 21.00 -8.74
C ARG A 119 -6.97 20.08 -9.95
N ARG A 120 -5.78 19.62 -10.41
CA ARG A 120 -5.66 18.80 -11.62
C ARG A 120 -6.02 17.34 -11.40
N ILE A 121 -5.65 16.79 -10.26
CA ILE A 121 -5.77 15.36 -9.98
C ILE A 121 -6.97 15.07 -9.06
N GLY A 122 -7.19 15.89 -8.04
CA GLY A 122 -8.05 15.60 -6.90
C GLY A 122 -7.30 14.84 -5.80
N VAL A 123 -7.88 14.80 -4.60
CA VAL A 123 -7.34 14.10 -3.42
C VAL A 123 -8.44 13.45 -2.59
N ASN A 124 -9.57 13.17 -3.21
CA ASN A 124 -10.75 12.62 -2.55
C ASN A 124 -10.77 11.10 -2.61
N SER A 125 -11.42 10.47 -1.65
CA SER A 125 -11.76 9.06 -1.74
C SER A 125 -12.72 8.82 -2.92
N THR A 126 -12.47 7.75 -3.69
CA THR A 126 -13.34 7.43 -4.84
C THR A 126 -14.57 6.62 -4.45
N GLY A 127 -14.52 5.84 -3.36
CA GLY A 127 -15.55 4.87 -3.02
C GLY A 127 -15.69 3.72 -4.05
N LEU A 128 -14.75 3.63 -5.01
CA LEU A 128 -14.74 2.67 -6.11
C LEU A 128 -13.44 1.86 -6.10
N PRO A 129 -13.38 0.70 -6.78
CA PRO A 129 -12.14 -0.04 -6.94
C PRO A 129 -11.02 0.83 -7.52
N PHE A 130 -9.78 0.58 -7.09
CA PHE A 130 -8.60 1.38 -7.45
C PHE A 130 -8.31 1.45 -8.95
N ASN A 131 -8.83 0.52 -9.73
CA ASN A 131 -8.69 0.41 -11.18
C ASN A 131 -9.97 0.79 -11.95
N SER A 132 -10.97 1.36 -11.29
CA SER A 132 -12.23 1.75 -11.92
C SER A 132 -12.05 2.99 -12.79
N VAL A 133 -12.47 2.90 -14.06
CA VAL A 133 -12.56 4.04 -14.99
C VAL A 133 -13.78 4.90 -14.69
N MET A 134 -14.84 4.32 -14.12
CA MET A 134 -16.06 5.04 -13.74
C MET A 134 -15.80 6.20 -12.75
N ALA A 135 -14.72 6.11 -11.97
CA ALA A 135 -14.32 7.21 -11.07
C ALA A 135 -14.02 8.51 -11.86
N ILE A 136 -13.54 8.42 -13.10
CA ILE A 136 -13.29 9.59 -13.95
C ILE A 136 -14.61 10.15 -14.45
N GLU A 137 -15.50 9.33 -14.99
CA GLU A 137 -16.78 9.73 -15.52
C GLU A 137 -17.67 10.44 -14.48
N LEU A 138 -17.70 9.90 -13.25
CA LEU A 138 -18.45 10.48 -12.14
C LEU A 138 -17.85 11.78 -11.59
N ASN A 139 -16.63 12.14 -11.95
CA ASN A 139 -15.91 13.30 -11.42
C ASN A 139 -15.58 14.34 -12.51
N GLN A 140 -16.44 14.51 -13.50
CA GLN A 140 -16.27 15.51 -14.56
C GLN A 140 -14.91 15.37 -15.28
N ASP A 141 -14.57 14.17 -15.68
CA ASP A 141 -13.32 13.81 -16.38
C ASP A 141 -12.03 14.08 -15.59
N ARG A 142 -12.12 14.17 -14.27
CA ARG A 142 -10.96 14.27 -13.37
C ARG A 142 -10.77 13.00 -12.56
N THR A 143 -9.53 12.73 -12.20
CA THR A 143 -9.09 11.47 -11.59
C THR A 143 -9.24 11.43 -10.08
N MET A 144 -10.04 12.08 -9.40
CA MET A 144 -10.36 12.10 -7.97
C MET A 144 -9.20 11.90 -6.97
N ASN A 145 -8.20 11.06 -7.26
CA ASN A 145 -7.19 10.64 -6.28
C ASN A 145 -5.89 10.15 -6.95
N PRO A 146 -4.70 10.61 -6.53
CA PRO A 146 -3.42 10.20 -7.13
C PRO A 146 -3.00 8.76 -6.81
N MET A 147 -3.66 8.10 -5.85
CA MET A 147 -3.31 6.73 -5.43
C MET A 147 -4.11 5.65 -6.17
N VAL A 148 -5.21 6.00 -6.86
CA VAL A 148 -5.88 5.08 -7.79
C VAL A 148 -5.18 5.09 -9.14
N ASN A 149 -5.35 4.04 -9.96
CA ASN A 149 -4.57 3.90 -11.21
C ASN A 149 -4.75 5.07 -12.17
N ALA A 150 -5.97 5.50 -12.44
CA ALA A 150 -6.24 6.64 -13.32
C ALA A 150 -5.56 7.93 -12.82
N GLY A 151 -5.65 8.21 -11.52
CA GLY A 151 -5.01 9.36 -10.90
C GLY A 151 -3.48 9.27 -10.88
N ALA A 152 -2.93 8.08 -10.70
CA ALA A 152 -1.49 7.86 -10.77
C ALA A 152 -0.93 8.12 -12.19
N ILE A 153 -1.65 7.67 -13.22
CA ILE A 153 -1.29 7.95 -14.63
C ILE A 153 -1.33 9.46 -14.90
N ALA A 154 -2.41 10.14 -14.49
CA ALA A 154 -2.51 11.59 -14.63
C ALA A 154 -1.40 12.33 -13.85
N THR A 155 -1.07 11.85 -12.63
CA THR A 155 0.02 12.43 -11.84
C THR A 155 1.36 12.28 -12.56
N THR A 156 1.65 11.11 -13.12
CA THR A 156 2.90 10.85 -13.84
C THR A 156 3.03 11.77 -15.05
N SER A 157 1.94 12.09 -15.75
CA SER A 157 1.99 13.04 -16.89
C SER A 157 2.33 14.48 -16.48
N LEU A 158 2.25 14.81 -15.21
CA LEU A 158 2.59 16.12 -14.65
C LEU A 158 3.98 16.13 -14.00
N ALA A 159 4.67 15.01 -13.95
CA ALA A 159 6.01 14.94 -13.41
C ALA A 159 6.97 15.78 -14.25
N PRO A 160 7.92 16.52 -13.63
CA PRO A 160 8.91 17.29 -14.38
C PRO A 160 9.82 16.34 -15.17
N GLY A 161 10.04 16.67 -16.44
CA GLY A 161 10.88 15.91 -17.37
C GLY A 161 10.51 16.22 -18.80
N GLY A 162 11.49 16.25 -19.70
CA GLY A 162 11.29 16.57 -21.12
C GLY A 162 11.02 15.34 -22.00
N SER A 163 11.36 14.14 -21.52
CA SER A 163 11.18 12.86 -22.23
C SER A 163 11.21 11.69 -21.25
N ALA A 164 10.92 10.49 -21.74
CA ALA A 164 11.03 9.26 -20.95
C ALA A 164 12.49 8.91 -20.54
N GLU A 165 13.46 9.62 -21.10
CA GLU A 165 14.90 9.47 -20.86
C GLU A 165 15.43 10.52 -19.86
N ALA A 166 14.60 11.47 -19.44
CA ALA A 166 14.92 12.50 -18.48
C ALA A 166 14.44 12.10 -17.08
#